data_9ba6a47a1e07da16b7e19fd054761c8e
#
_entry.id   9ba6a47a1e07da16b7e19fd054761c8e
#
_cell.length_a   1.000
_cell.length_b   1.000
_cell.length_c   1.000
_cell.angle_alpha   90.00
_cell.angle_beta   90.00
_cell.angle_gamma   90.00
#
_symmetry.space_group_name_H-M   'P 1'
#
loop_
_entity.id
_entity.type
_entity.pdbx_description
1 polymer ?
#
loop_
_entity_poly.entity_id
_entity_poly.type
_entity_poly.pdbx_seq_one_letter_code
_entity_poly.pdbx_strand_id
1 'polypeptide(L)'
;MTENKKGLLALSPLLVFIVLYLVTSIISGDFYKVPITVAFMISSIFAIAISGGFPLAKRIEIYSKGAGTDNMMMMLWIFVLAGAFANSAKDMGSIDATVNLTLSVLPDNMLLPGLFLAACFISISIGTSVGTIVALTPIAAGIATSTNSSLPFVVAIVVGGSFFGDNLSFISDTTVVATRTQECKMADKFKVNFFIVAPAAVLILLGYVFMGRDIHTVGQASHVDFYRVIPYMAVLICAVFGMNVMAVLTIGLVLTGTIGIIDGSYDLYGWFGSMGKGITGMGELIIITMMAGGMLEIIRENGGIDYLIKKITRHVSSKRGAELTIAFLVSLVDICTANNTVAILTVGGIAKQIGDRYGVDKRKAASILDTFSCCAQGLIPYGAQILMAAGLAKINPVSIVPFLYYPMALGITALLSILFHYPRRYS
;
A
#
# COMPACT_ATOMS: atom_id res chain seq x y z
N MET A 1 -20.43 -15.16 28.56
CA MET A 1 -19.51 -15.67 27.52
C MET A 1 -18.09 -15.68 28.10
N THR A 2 -17.30 -16.74 27.87
CA THR A 2 -15.90 -16.78 28.25
C THR A 2 -15.10 -15.72 27.46
N GLU A 3 -14.01 -15.20 28.02
CA GLU A 3 -13.16 -14.16 27.38
C GLU A 3 -12.76 -14.55 25.94
N ASN A 4 -12.46 -15.84 25.71
CA ASN A 4 -12.15 -16.38 24.39
C ASN A 4 -13.32 -16.26 23.39
N LYS A 5 -14.55 -16.48 23.81
CA LYS A 5 -15.72 -16.36 22.92
C LYS A 5 -16.03 -14.91 22.57
N LYS A 6 -15.80 -13.97 23.50
CA LYS A 6 -15.97 -12.53 23.25
C LYS A 6 -14.95 -12.01 22.24
N GLY A 7 -13.66 -12.38 22.39
CA GLY A 7 -12.61 -11.94 21.48
C GLY A 7 -12.77 -12.52 20.07
N LEU A 8 -13.15 -13.79 19.95
CA LEU A 8 -13.42 -14.39 18.65
C LEU A 8 -14.63 -13.76 17.95
N LEU A 9 -15.69 -13.44 18.72
CA LEU A 9 -16.85 -12.72 18.21
C LEU A 9 -16.48 -11.32 17.73
N ALA A 10 -15.58 -10.62 18.46
CA ALA A 10 -15.11 -9.30 18.07
C ALA A 10 -14.34 -9.29 16.72
N LEU A 11 -13.68 -10.40 16.36
CA LEU A 11 -12.98 -10.56 15.08
C LEU A 11 -13.87 -11.07 13.94
N SER A 12 -15.08 -11.56 14.26
CA SER A 12 -15.94 -12.18 13.24
C SER A 12 -16.37 -11.25 12.10
N PRO A 13 -16.47 -9.90 12.24
CA PRO A 13 -16.72 -9.02 11.09
C PRO A 13 -15.68 -9.13 9.98
N LEU A 14 -14.40 -9.27 10.34
CA LEU A 14 -13.34 -9.49 9.36
C LEU A 14 -13.52 -10.83 8.66
N LEU A 15 -13.88 -11.89 9.40
CA LEU A 15 -14.17 -13.20 8.81
C LEU A 15 -15.38 -13.13 7.87
N VAL A 16 -16.43 -12.41 8.23
CA VAL A 16 -17.62 -12.19 7.38
C VAL A 16 -17.20 -11.48 6.09
N PHE A 17 -16.37 -10.44 6.18
CA PHE A 17 -15.83 -9.76 4.99
C PHE A 17 -15.05 -10.72 4.08
N ILE A 18 -14.11 -11.49 4.65
CA ILE A 18 -13.28 -12.46 3.90
C ILE A 18 -14.17 -13.50 3.21
N VAL A 19 -15.14 -14.06 3.91
CA VAL A 19 -16.04 -15.07 3.34
C VAL A 19 -16.91 -14.47 2.24
N LEU A 20 -17.54 -13.32 2.48
CA LEU A 20 -18.42 -12.67 1.50
C LEU A 20 -17.68 -12.22 0.25
N TYR A 21 -16.46 -11.74 0.39
CA TYR A 21 -15.72 -11.21 -0.74
C TYR A 21 -14.81 -12.25 -1.39
N LEU A 22 -13.82 -12.77 -0.66
CA LEU A 22 -12.82 -13.67 -1.26
C LEU A 22 -13.39 -15.05 -1.60
N VAL A 23 -14.09 -15.68 -0.66
CA VAL A 23 -14.58 -17.07 -0.90
C VAL A 23 -15.65 -17.09 -1.99
N THR A 24 -16.59 -16.13 -1.98
CA THR A 24 -17.62 -16.07 -3.04
C THR A 24 -17.05 -15.71 -4.40
N SER A 25 -16.04 -14.82 -4.45
CA SER A 25 -15.35 -14.46 -5.70
C SER A 25 -14.57 -15.63 -6.28
N ILE A 26 -13.88 -16.41 -5.45
CA ILE A 26 -13.15 -17.61 -5.88
C ILE A 26 -14.14 -18.69 -6.40
N ILE A 27 -15.24 -18.92 -5.67
CA ILE A 27 -16.26 -19.91 -6.09
C ILE A 27 -16.92 -19.52 -7.41
N SER A 28 -17.21 -18.24 -7.60
CA SER A 28 -17.83 -17.74 -8.83
C SER A 28 -16.85 -17.57 -10.00
N GLY A 29 -15.54 -17.64 -9.75
CA GLY A 29 -14.51 -17.34 -10.75
C GLY A 29 -14.50 -15.88 -11.23
N ASP A 30 -15.21 -15.00 -10.51
CA ASP A 30 -15.40 -13.60 -10.90
C ASP A 30 -15.35 -12.67 -9.67
N PHE A 31 -14.31 -11.85 -9.59
CA PHE A 31 -14.09 -10.90 -8.50
C PHE A 31 -14.96 -9.64 -8.60
N TYR A 32 -15.68 -9.45 -9.70
CA TYR A 32 -16.63 -8.34 -9.87
C TYR A 32 -18.08 -8.73 -9.49
N LYS A 33 -18.35 -10.02 -9.29
CA LYS A 33 -19.70 -10.50 -8.99
C LYS A 33 -20.23 -10.05 -7.64
N VAL A 34 -19.34 -9.90 -6.65
CA VAL A 34 -19.65 -9.27 -5.36
C VAL A 34 -18.83 -7.98 -5.24
N PRO A 35 -19.42 -6.80 -5.40
CA PRO A 35 -18.71 -5.55 -5.19
C PRO A 35 -18.09 -5.49 -3.79
N ILE A 36 -16.82 -5.12 -3.72
CA ILE A 36 -16.10 -5.03 -2.43
C ILE A 36 -16.77 -4.06 -1.44
N THR A 37 -17.38 -2.99 -1.95
CA THR A 37 -18.19 -2.03 -1.17
C THR A 37 -19.36 -2.70 -0.47
N VAL A 38 -20.05 -3.63 -1.14
CA VAL A 38 -21.19 -4.39 -0.58
C VAL A 38 -20.70 -5.34 0.50
N ALA A 39 -19.58 -6.03 0.28
CA ALA A 39 -18.98 -6.90 1.29
C ALA A 39 -18.59 -6.11 2.56
N PHE A 40 -17.99 -4.91 2.41
CA PHE A 40 -17.68 -4.03 3.53
C PHE A 40 -18.95 -3.51 4.22
N MET A 41 -19.98 -3.13 3.47
CA MET A 41 -21.26 -2.67 4.02
C MET A 41 -21.90 -3.75 4.90
N ILE A 42 -22.03 -4.97 4.40
CA ILE A 42 -22.62 -6.09 5.16
C ILE A 42 -21.79 -6.39 6.41
N SER A 43 -20.47 -6.44 6.27
CA SER A 43 -19.56 -6.70 7.40
C SER A 43 -19.59 -5.59 8.44
N SER A 44 -19.75 -4.33 8.02
CA SER A 44 -19.90 -3.17 8.91
C SER A 44 -21.21 -3.21 9.67
N ILE A 45 -22.33 -3.52 9.01
CA ILE A 45 -23.64 -3.70 9.65
C ILE A 45 -23.56 -4.84 10.68
N PHE A 46 -22.94 -5.95 10.29
CA PHE A 46 -22.71 -7.08 11.18
C PHE A 46 -21.85 -6.68 12.39
N ALA A 47 -20.75 -5.95 12.18
CA ALA A 47 -19.89 -5.46 13.27
C ALA A 47 -20.66 -4.61 14.28
N ILE A 48 -21.46 -3.66 13.81
CA ILE A 48 -22.32 -2.81 14.65
C ILE A 48 -23.37 -3.65 15.40
N ALA A 49 -23.98 -4.63 14.73
CA ALA A 49 -25.03 -5.47 15.30
C ALA A 49 -24.52 -6.35 16.44
N ILE A 50 -23.34 -7.00 16.26
CA ILE A 50 -22.77 -7.92 17.27
C ILE A 50 -22.05 -7.20 18.41
N SER A 51 -21.73 -5.90 18.26
CA SER A 51 -21.07 -5.11 19.29
C SER A 51 -21.93 -5.06 20.56
N GLY A 52 -21.42 -5.60 21.66
CA GLY A 52 -22.12 -5.66 22.94
C GLY A 52 -21.78 -4.50 23.88
N GLY A 53 -22.60 -4.29 24.89
CA GLY A 53 -22.29 -3.36 26.00
C GLY A 53 -22.65 -1.89 25.78
N PHE A 54 -23.00 -1.48 24.53
CA PHE A 54 -23.36 -0.10 24.20
C PHE A 54 -24.71 0.00 23.48
N PRO A 55 -25.47 1.08 23.66
CA PRO A 55 -26.65 1.37 22.86
C PRO A 55 -26.27 1.60 21.40
N LEU A 56 -27.22 1.40 20.47
CA LEU A 56 -26.96 1.51 19.02
C LEU A 56 -26.31 2.86 18.62
N ALA A 57 -26.80 3.95 19.19
CA ALA A 57 -26.23 5.28 18.91
C ALA A 57 -24.72 5.37 19.24
N LYS A 58 -24.29 4.76 20.35
CA LYS A 58 -22.88 4.74 20.75
C LYS A 58 -22.04 3.84 19.84
N ARG A 59 -22.59 2.72 19.37
CA ARG A 59 -21.90 1.84 18.40
C ARG A 59 -21.68 2.55 17.04
N ILE A 60 -22.69 3.32 16.59
CA ILE A 60 -22.58 4.15 15.38
C ILE A 60 -21.55 5.26 15.59
N GLU A 61 -21.50 5.88 16.77
CA GLU A 61 -20.49 6.89 17.11
C GLU A 61 -19.06 6.31 17.05
N ILE A 62 -18.84 5.12 17.63
CA ILE A 62 -17.54 4.41 17.57
C ILE A 62 -17.15 4.11 16.11
N TYR A 63 -18.09 3.59 15.32
CA TYR A 63 -17.90 3.33 13.91
C TYR A 63 -17.51 4.61 13.14
N SER A 64 -18.27 5.69 13.35
CA SER A 64 -18.03 6.98 12.69
C SER A 64 -16.68 7.58 13.07
N LYS A 65 -16.25 7.43 14.33
CA LYS A 65 -14.93 7.85 14.81
C LYS A 65 -13.81 7.08 14.09
N GLY A 66 -13.98 5.77 13.89
CA GLY A 66 -13.02 4.96 13.13
C GLY A 66 -12.94 5.36 11.66
N ALA A 67 -14.09 5.61 11.03
CA ALA A 67 -14.18 6.08 9.64
C ALA A 67 -13.56 7.47 9.42
N GLY A 68 -13.59 8.33 10.44
CA GLY A 68 -13.10 9.72 10.39
C GLY A 68 -11.81 9.96 11.15
N THR A 69 -10.94 8.96 11.33
CA THR A 69 -9.61 9.19 11.93
C THR A 69 -8.74 10.06 11.03
N ASP A 70 -7.78 10.78 11.62
CA ASP A 70 -6.85 11.66 10.88
C ASP A 70 -6.17 10.93 9.71
N ASN A 71 -5.74 9.70 9.92
CA ASN A 71 -5.13 8.87 8.88
C ASN A 71 -6.13 8.57 7.75
N MET A 72 -7.37 8.20 8.06
CA MET A 72 -8.40 7.96 7.04
C MET A 72 -8.70 9.24 6.26
N MET A 73 -8.89 10.37 6.95
CA MET A 73 -9.14 11.67 6.29
C MET A 73 -8.00 12.11 5.39
N MET A 74 -6.74 11.91 5.81
CA MET A 74 -5.57 12.18 4.98
C MET A 74 -5.59 11.32 3.71
N MET A 75 -5.92 10.03 3.81
CA MET A 75 -6.02 9.14 2.66
C MET A 75 -7.14 9.56 1.70
N LEU A 76 -8.30 9.99 2.21
CA LEU A 76 -9.40 10.49 1.39
C LEU A 76 -8.96 11.72 0.59
N TRP A 77 -8.22 12.65 1.20
CA TRP A 77 -7.66 13.82 0.51
C TRP A 77 -6.67 13.42 -0.58
N ILE A 78 -5.82 12.42 -0.34
CA ILE A 78 -4.90 11.90 -1.36
C ILE A 78 -5.70 11.28 -2.52
N PHE A 79 -6.76 10.51 -2.26
CA PHE A 79 -7.62 9.96 -3.32
C PHE A 79 -8.27 11.05 -4.16
N VAL A 80 -8.82 12.08 -3.53
CA VAL A 80 -9.44 13.22 -4.22
C VAL A 80 -8.44 13.92 -5.14
N LEU A 81 -7.27 14.31 -4.60
CA LEU A 81 -6.23 15.01 -5.35
C LEU A 81 -5.62 14.13 -6.45
N ALA A 82 -5.38 12.85 -6.15
CA ALA A 82 -4.83 11.90 -7.11
C ALA A 82 -5.78 11.65 -8.28
N GLY A 83 -7.06 11.49 -8.01
CA GLY A 83 -8.08 11.35 -9.05
C GLY A 83 -8.19 12.58 -9.93
N ALA A 84 -8.25 13.76 -9.31
CA ALA A 84 -8.28 15.04 -10.03
C ALA A 84 -7.07 15.23 -10.93
N PHE A 85 -5.85 15.00 -10.39
CA PHE A 85 -4.60 15.11 -11.14
C PHE A 85 -4.52 14.09 -12.28
N ALA A 86 -4.78 12.81 -12.00
CA ALA A 86 -4.64 11.75 -12.99
C ALA A 86 -5.57 11.96 -14.19
N ASN A 87 -6.84 12.34 -13.94
CA ASN A 87 -7.78 12.58 -15.04
C ASN A 87 -7.45 13.88 -15.79
N SER A 88 -7.06 14.95 -15.10
CA SER A 88 -6.59 16.20 -15.73
C SER A 88 -5.35 15.96 -16.60
N ALA A 89 -4.37 15.22 -16.10
CA ALA A 89 -3.17 14.84 -16.84
C ALA A 89 -3.48 13.95 -18.07
N LYS A 90 -4.46 13.06 -17.93
CA LYS A 90 -4.92 12.20 -19.04
C LYS A 90 -5.57 13.04 -20.13
N ASP A 91 -6.54 13.88 -19.79
CA ASP A 91 -7.28 14.67 -20.76
C ASP A 91 -6.38 15.71 -21.47
N MET A 92 -5.31 16.18 -20.80
CA MET A 92 -4.26 17.02 -21.39
C MET A 92 -3.29 16.22 -22.30
N GLY A 93 -3.26 14.88 -22.23
CA GLY A 93 -2.30 14.03 -22.94
C GLY A 93 -0.92 13.94 -22.26
N SER A 94 -0.80 14.38 -20.99
CA SER A 94 0.46 14.34 -20.23
C SER A 94 0.93 12.93 -19.93
N ILE A 95 -0.02 12.00 -19.70
CA ILE A 95 0.29 10.59 -19.47
C ILE A 95 0.92 10.00 -20.74
N ASP A 96 0.28 10.16 -21.90
CA ASP A 96 0.71 9.61 -23.18
C ASP A 96 2.09 10.18 -23.58
N ALA A 97 2.30 11.50 -23.41
CA ALA A 97 3.57 12.15 -23.66
C ALA A 97 4.70 11.60 -22.77
N THR A 98 4.41 11.36 -21.47
CA THR A 98 5.39 10.79 -20.51
C THR A 98 5.69 9.33 -20.82
N VAL A 99 4.69 8.55 -21.21
CA VAL A 99 4.87 7.16 -21.67
C VAL A 99 5.72 7.13 -22.92
N ASN A 100 5.41 7.94 -23.94
CA ASN A 100 6.18 8.01 -25.18
C ASN A 100 7.64 8.43 -24.92
N LEU A 101 7.89 9.38 -24.03
CA LEU A 101 9.24 9.73 -23.60
C LEU A 101 9.95 8.54 -22.95
N THR A 102 9.27 7.83 -22.06
CA THR A 102 9.82 6.64 -21.38
C THR A 102 10.19 5.56 -22.40
N LEU A 103 9.32 5.28 -23.35
CA LEU A 103 9.55 4.29 -24.42
C LEU A 103 10.64 4.72 -25.41
N SER A 104 10.86 6.03 -25.59
CA SER A 104 11.95 6.53 -26.46
C SER A 104 13.33 6.45 -25.83
N VAL A 105 13.39 6.47 -24.47
CA VAL A 105 14.66 6.50 -23.71
C VAL A 105 15.06 5.10 -23.24
N LEU A 106 14.10 4.27 -22.82
CA LEU A 106 14.36 2.93 -22.29
C LEU A 106 14.18 1.87 -23.40
N PRO A 107 15.14 0.94 -23.57
CA PRO A 107 14.92 -0.25 -24.38
C PRO A 107 13.75 -1.07 -23.86
N ASP A 108 13.01 -1.72 -24.75
CA ASP A 108 11.81 -2.51 -24.40
C ASP A 108 12.05 -3.50 -23.26
N ASN A 109 13.14 -4.22 -23.29
CA ASN A 109 13.54 -5.19 -22.27
C ASN A 109 13.87 -4.57 -20.90
N MET A 110 14.07 -3.26 -20.83
CA MET A 110 14.36 -2.51 -19.60
C MET A 110 13.14 -1.77 -19.02
N LEU A 111 11.97 -1.85 -19.66
CA LEU A 111 10.76 -1.16 -19.18
C LEU A 111 10.31 -1.68 -17.81
N LEU A 112 10.23 -3.00 -17.60
CA LEU A 112 9.82 -3.57 -16.32
C LEU A 112 10.84 -3.31 -15.21
N PRO A 113 12.14 -3.65 -15.38
CA PRO A 113 13.12 -3.38 -14.34
C PRO A 113 13.31 -1.88 -14.11
N GLY A 114 13.24 -1.04 -15.15
CA GLY A 114 13.29 0.42 -15.03
C GLY A 114 12.14 0.98 -14.20
N LEU A 115 10.92 0.52 -14.45
CA LEU A 115 9.74 0.91 -13.66
C LEU A 115 9.87 0.51 -12.18
N PHE A 116 10.36 -0.71 -11.90
CA PHE A 116 10.62 -1.16 -10.53
C PHE A 116 11.68 -0.30 -9.83
N LEU A 117 12.80 -0.03 -10.50
CA LEU A 117 13.88 0.82 -9.96
C LEU A 117 13.40 2.25 -9.72
N ALA A 118 12.62 2.82 -10.65
CA ALA A 118 12.03 4.15 -10.48
C ALA A 118 11.11 4.18 -9.24
N ALA A 119 10.25 3.17 -9.07
CA ALA A 119 9.38 3.06 -7.91
C ALA A 119 10.17 2.92 -6.60
N CYS A 120 11.21 2.10 -6.58
CA CYS A 120 12.12 1.97 -5.42
C CYS A 120 12.77 3.31 -5.05
N PHE A 121 13.34 4.00 -6.04
CA PHE A 121 14.07 5.25 -5.83
C PHE A 121 13.15 6.37 -5.35
N ILE A 122 12.00 6.55 -6.00
CA ILE A 122 11.01 7.57 -5.63
C ILE A 122 10.49 7.30 -4.22
N SER A 123 10.15 6.05 -3.90
CA SER A 123 9.61 5.69 -2.59
C SER A 123 10.63 5.92 -1.45
N ILE A 124 11.91 5.62 -1.66
CA ILE A 124 12.96 5.95 -0.69
C ILE A 124 13.03 7.47 -0.47
N SER A 125 12.89 8.25 -1.54
CA SER A 125 13.03 9.71 -1.51
C SER A 125 11.84 10.40 -0.86
N ILE A 126 10.61 9.96 -1.17
CA ILE A 126 9.37 10.53 -0.59
C ILE A 126 9.14 10.00 0.84
N GLY A 127 9.55 8.76 1.11
CA GLY A 127 9.26 8.06 2.37
C GLY A 127 7.83 7.56 2.49
N THR A 128 7.09 7.42 1.37
CA THR A 128 5.73 6.89 1.36
C THR A 128 5.44 6.08 0.10
N SER A 129 4.95 4.85 0.29
CA SER A 129 4.50 3.99 -0.80
C SER A 129 3.32 4.57 -1.56
N VAL A 130 2.35 5.18 -0.87
CA VAL A 130 1.16 5.76 -1.49
C VAL A 130 1.52 6.87 -2.48
N GLY A 131 2.45 7.77 -2.12
CA GLY A 131 2.90 8.85 -2.99
C GLY A 131 3.56 8.34 -4.28
N THR A 132 4.38 7.30 -4.16
CA THR A 132 5.03 6.63 -5.30
C THR A 132 4.00 5.98 -6.23
N ILE A 133 3.01 5.28 -5.66
CA ILE A 133 1.94 4.64 -6.43
C ILE A 133 1.13 5.69 -7.21
N VAL A 134 0.77 6.79 -6.58
CA VAL A 134 0.06 7.88 -7.24
C VAL A 134 0.85 8.44 -8.42
N ALA A 135 2.15 8.65 -8.25
CA ALA A 135 2.99 9.22 -9.29
C ALA A 135 3.21 8.27 -10.48
N LEU A 136 3.38 6.97 -10.24
CA LEU A 136 3.82 6.03 -11.27
C LEU A 136 2.71 5.15 -11.85
N THR A 137 1.59 4.91 -11.16
CA THR A 137 0.55 4.00 -11.66
C THR A 137 -0.03 4.42 -13.00
N PRO A 138 -0.33 5.71 -13.29
CA PRO A 138 -0.83 6.09 -14.60
C PRO A 138 0.18 5.84 -15.73
N ILE A 139 1.48 6.04 -15.46
CA ILE A 139 2.57 5.74 -16.40
C ILE A 139 2.66 4.23 -16.63
N ALA A 140 2.59 3.44 -15.56
CA ALA A 140 2.56 1.98 -15.64
C ALA A 140 1.39 1.46 -16.47
N ALA A 141 0.22 2.05 -16.33
CA ALA A 141 -0.96 1.72 -17.13
C ALA A 141 -0.75 2.04 -18.62
N GLY A 142 -0.13 3.17 -18.94
CA GLY A 142 0.22 3.55 -20.30
C GLY A 142 1.26 2.58 -20.91
N ILE A 143 2.31 2.22 -20.15
CA ILE A 143 3.30 1.21 -20.57
C ILE A 143 2.62 -0.14 -20.85
N ALA A 144 1.73 -0.60 -19.95
CA ALA A 144 1.00 -1.86 -20.14
C ALA A 144 0.21 -1.86 -21.44
N THR A 145 -0.46 -0.76 -21.78
CA THR A 145 -1.21 -0.59 -23.03
C THR A 145 -0.28 -0.60 -24.24
N SER A 146 0.82 0.15 -24.20
CA SER A 146 1.77 0.28 -25.32
C SER A 146 2.56 -1.01 -25.59
N THR A 147 2.70 -1.88 -24.59
CA THR A 147 3.42 -3.17 -24.71
C THR A 147 2.48 -4.38 -24.81
N ASN A 148 1.16 -4.17 -24.81
CA ASN A 148 0.14 -5.22 -24.72
C ASN A 148 0.39 -6.18 -23.55
N SER A 149 0.94 -5.66 -22.44
CA SER A 149 1.22 -6.41 -21.22
C SER A 149 0.02 -6.43 -20.29
N SER A 150 -0.04 -7.41 -19.39
CA SER A 150 -1.09 -7.48 -18.35
C SER A 150 -1.05 -6.24 -17.46
N LEU A 151 -2.11 -5.43 -17.48
CA LEU A 151 -2.22 -4.21 -16.69
C LEU A 151 -2.04 -4.46 -15.18
N PRO A 152 -2.69 -5.48 -14.56
CA PRO A 152 -2.46 -5.80 -13.15
C PRO A 152 -1.00 -6.14 -12.84
N PHE A 153 -0.31 -6.83 -13.75
CA PHE A 153 1.11 -7.18 -13.59
C PHE A 153 2.01 -5.93 -13.59
N VAL A 154 1.86 -5.05 -14.57
CA VAL A 154 2.70 -3.84 -14.66
C VAL A 154 2.43 -2.90 -13.47
N VAL A 155 1.18 -2.78 -13.05
CA VAL A 155 0.80 -2.01 -11.84
C VAL A 155 1.41 -2.62 -10.58
N ALA A 156 1.43 -3.94 -10.46
CA ALA A 156 2.05 -4.64 -9.31
C ALA A 156 3.55 -4.36 -9.18
N ILE A 157 4.26 -4.08 -10.29
CA ILE A 157 5.68 -3.67 -10.27
C ILE A 157 5.85 -2.36 -9.51
N VAL A 158 4.98 -1.38 -9.76
CA VAL A 158 4.99 -0.09 -9.05
C VAL A 158 4.68 -0.28 -7.56
N VAL A 159 3.65 -1.05 -7.25
CA VAL A 159 3.29 -1.35 -5.85
C VAL A 159 4.45 -2.06 -5.14
N GLY A 160 5.07 -3.05 -5.77
CA GLY A 160 6.23 -3.74 -5.22
C GLY A 160 7.40 -2.81 -4.93
N GLY A 161 7.79 -1.98 -5.91
CA GLY A 161 8.88 -1.01 -5.76
C GLY A 161 8.59 0.04 -4.69
N SER A 162 7.32 0.44 -4.51
CA SER A 162 6.93 1.40 -3.48
C SER A 162 7.15 0.87 -2.06
N PHE A 163 6.92 -0.39 -1.80
CA PHE A 163 7.19 -1.03 -0.50
C PHE A 163 8.68 -1.22 -0.20
N PHE A 164 9.52 -1.31 -1.22
CA PHE A 164 10.97 -1.29 -1.01
C PHE A 164 11.42 0.01 -0.33
N GLY A 165 10.85 1.14 -0.76
CA GLY A 165 11.13 2.43 -0.14
C GLY A 165 10.64 2.51 1.30
N ASP A 166 9.44 2.04 1.63
CA ASP A 166 8.93 2.02 3.00
C ASP A 166 9.91 1.30 3.96
N ASN A 167 10.55 0.23 3.51
CA ASN A 167 11.50 -0.54 4.31
C ASN A 167 12.87 0.14 4.47
N LEU A 168 13.37 0.87 3.47
CA LEU A 168 14.73 1.42 3.43
C LEU A 168 14.80 2.94 3.52
N SER A 169 13.68 3.66 3.49
CA SER A 169 13.67 5.11 3.70
C SER A 169 13.90 5.47 5.17
N PHE A 170 14.69 6.51 5.39
CA PHE A 170 14.89 7.10 6.72
C PHE A 170 13.72 7.95 7.20
N ILE A 171 12.84 8.37 6.28
CA ILE A 171 11.71 9.27 6.55
C ILE A 171 10.36 8.57 6.48
N SER A 172 10.33 7.26 6.16
CA SER A 172 9.10 6.47 6.13
C SER A 172 8.47 6.37 7.52
N ASP A 173 7.15 6.53 7.57
CA ASP A 173 6.37 6.43 8.81
C ASP A 173 6.58 5.07 9.50
N THR A 174 6.63 3.99 8.73
CA THR A 174 6.87 2.63 9.26
C THR A 174 8.23 2.52 9.92
N THR A 175 9.27 3.06 9.28
CA THR A 175 10.64 3.09 9.83
C THR A 175 10.71 3.93 11.10
N VAL A 176 10.11 5.13 11.10
CA VAL A 176 10.08 6.03 12.25
C VAL A 176 9.41 5.36 13.46
N VAL A 177 8.24 4.76 13.24
CA VAL A 177 7.46 4.13 14.30
C VAL A 177 8.12 2.84 14.79
N ALA A 178 8.62 1.99 13.91
CA ALA A 178 9.32 0.77 14.29
C ALA A 178 10.56 1.07 15.16
N THR A 179 11.36 2.07 14.77
CA THR A 179 12.56 2.44 15.51
C THR A 179 12.25 3.11 16.85
N ARG A 180 11.23 3.96 16.91
CA ARG A 180 10.80 4.61 18.16
C ARG A 180 10.24 3.62 19.15
N THR A 181 9.39 2.69 18.73
CA THR A 181 8.81 1.68 19.62
C THR A 181 9.84 0.70 20.18
N GLN A 182 10.92 0.44 19.43
CA GLN A 182 12.03 -0.42 19.87
C GLN A 182 13.21 0.36 20.48
N GLU A 183 13.13 1.68 20.58
CA GLU A 183 14.18 2.53 21.12
C GLU A 183 15.56 2.27 20.47
N CYS A 184 15.59 2.20 19.15
CA CYS A 184 16.82 2.04 18.37
C CYS A 184 16.99 3.17 17.34
N LYS A 185 18.21 3.36 16.84
CA LYS A 185 18.49 4.38 15.83
C LYS A 185 18.04 3.92 14.45
N MET A 186 17.48 4.83 13.65
CA MET A 186 17.06 4.55 12.27
C MET A 186 18.20 3.98 11.42
N ALA A 187 19.41 4.55 11.55
CA ALA A 187 20.59 4.06 10.82
C ALA A 187 20.96 2.61 11.16
N ASP A 188 20.71 2.17 12.39
CA ASP A 188 20.99 0.79 12.80
C ASP A 188 19.92 -0.18 12.28
N LYS A 189 18.63 0.21 12.29
CA LYS A 189 17.54 -0.54 11.64
C LYS A 189 17.79 -0.63 10.14
N PHE A 190 18.19 0.46 9.48
CA PHE A 190 18.52 0.47 8.07
C PHE A 190 19.57 -0.60 7.72
N LYS A 191 20.64 -0.71 8.48
CA LYS A 191 21.68 -1.74 8.26
C LYS A 191 21.12 -3.15 8.32
N VAL A 192 20.23 -3.44 9.30
CA VAL A 192 19.58 -4.75 9.40
C VAL A 192 18.67 -5.00 8.22
N ASN A 193 17.80 -4.02 7.90
CA ASN A 193 16.86 -4.13 6.79
C ASN A 193 17.57 -4.28 5.45
N PHE A 194 18.64 -3.55 5.20
CA PHE A 194 19.37 -3.63 3.93
C PHE A 194 19.77 -5.07 3.60
N PHE A 195 20.29 -5.82 4.57
CA PHE A 195 20.69 -7.21 4.34
C PHE A 195 19.52 -8.18 4.13
N ILE A 196 18.29 -7.80 4.47
CA ILE A 196 17.07 -8.61 4.29
C ILE A 196 16.34 -8.21 3.03
N VAL A 197 16.18 -6.91 2.82
CA VAL A 197 15.36 -6.29 1.77
C VAL A 197 16.09 -6.25 0.43
N ALA A 198 17.41 -5.94 0.42
CA ALA A 198 18.17 -5.85 -0.82
C ALA A 198 18.25 -7.18 -1.58
N PRO A 199 18.46 -8.35 -0.94
CA PRO A 199 18.40 -9.62 -1.66
C PRO A 199 17.05 -9.89 -2.31
N ALA A 200 15.93 -9.56 -1.64
CA ALA A 200 14.59 -9.67 -2.23
C ALA A 200 14.45 -8.77 -3.45
N ALA A 201 14.87 -7.50 -3.34
CA ALA A 201 14.77 -6.55 -4.44
C ALA A 201 15.65 -6.94 -5.65
N VAL A 202 16.87 -7.41 -5.40
CA VAL A 202 17.76 -7.90 -6.48
C VAL A 202 17.18 -9.11 -7.17
N LEU A 203 16.63 -10.08 -6.42
CA LEU A 203 15.99 -11.26 -6.99
C LEU A 203 14.83 -10.87 -7.90
N ILE A 204 13.96 -9.96 -7.44
CA ILE A 204 12.81 -9.49 -8.21
C ILE A 204 13.23 -8.65 -9.41
N LEU A 205 14.24 -7.79 -9.26
CA LEU A 205 14.82 -7.01 -10.37
C LEU A 205 15.34 -7.94 -11.47
N LEU A 206 16.11 -8.98 -11.11
CA LEU A 206 16.58 -9.99 -12.06
C LEU A 206 15.42 -10.73 -12.74
N GLY A 207 14.37 -11.04 -11.98
CA GLY A 207 13.13 -11.61 -12.52
C GLY A 207 12.50 -10.68 -13.58
N TYR A 208 12.41 -9.38 -13.31
CA TYR A 208 11.87 -8.40 -14.27
C TYR A 208 12.78 -8.20 -15.47
N VAL A 209 14.11 -8.26 -15.32
CA VAL A 209 15.04 -8.26 -16.46
C VAL A 209 14.80 -9.49 -17.36
N PHE A 210 14.56 -10.64 -16.76
CA PHE A 210 14.29 -11.86 -17.52
C PHE A 210 12.93 -11.80 -18.22
N MET A 211 11.87 -11.39 -17.50
CA MET A 211 10.50 -11.26 -18.04
C MET A 211 10.39 -10.13 -19.07
N GLY A 212 11.23 -9.11 -18.99
CA GLY A 212 11.26 -7.99 -19.93
C GLY A 212 11.80 -8.36 -21.32
N ARG A 213 12.48 -9.50 -21.48
CA ARG A 213 13.07 -9.93 -22.76
C ARG A 213 12.04 -10.14 -23.88
N ASP A 214 10.84 -10.56 -23.50
CA ASP A 214 9.75 -10.87 -24.43
C ASP A 214 8.79 -9.68 -24.61
N ILE A 215 9.13 -8.52 -24.04
CA ILE A 215 8.33 -7.30 -24.18
C ILE A 215 8.77 -6.56 -25.41
N HIS A 216 7.79 -6.25 -26.25
CA HIS A 216 7.95 -5.44 -27.43
C HIS A 216 6.88 -4.34 -27.45
N THR A 217 7.29 -3.13 -27.76
CA THR A 217 6.37 -2.01 -27.96
C THR A 217 5.57 -2.24 -29.24
N VAL A 218 4.23 -2.11 -29.12
CA VAL A 218 3.32 -2.21 -30.24
C VAL A 218 3.17 -0.82 -30.85
N GLY A 219 3.86 -0.59 -31.99
CA GLY A 219 3.84 0.69 -32.72
C GLY A 219 5.13 1.48 -32.57
N GLN A 220 5.30 2.48 -33.44
CA GLN A 220 6.42 3.42 -33.31
C GLN A 220 6.08 4.43 -32.21
N ALA A 221 7.09 4.81 -31.41
CA ALA A 221 6.98 5.90 -30.44
C ALA A 221 6.47 7.15 -31.18
N SER A 222 5.30 7.64 -30.78
CA SER A 222 4.74 8.87 -31.33
C SER A 222 5.64 10.06 -30.96
N HIS A 223 5.48 11.16 -31.70
CA HIS A 223 6.19 12.40 -31.38
C HIS A 223 5.99 12.79 -29.92
N VAL A 224 7.08 13.08 -29.20
CA VAL A 224 7.03 13.47 -27.79
C VAL A 224 6.80 14.97 -27.69
N ASP A 225 5.64 15.37 -27.22
CA ASP A 225 5.34 16.75 -26.86
C ASP A 225 5.92 17.08 -25.50
N PHE A 226 7.15 17.59 -25.45
CA PHE A 226 7.91 17.80 -24.21
C PHE A 226 7.19 18.69 -23.18
N TYR A 227 6.43 19.70 -23.61
CA TYR A 227 5.69 20.56 -22.70
C TYR A 227 4.58 19.81 -21.95
N ARG A 228 3.99 18.75 -22.55
CA ARG A 228 3.00 17.88 -21.92
C ARG A 228 3.61 16.93 -20.89
N VAL A 229 4.91 16.70 -20.96
CA VAL A 229 5.63 15.89 -19.95
C VAL A 229 5.90 16.68 -18.66
N ILE A 230 5.92 18.03 -18.72
CA ILE A 230 6.27 18.91 -17.59
C ILE A 230 5.49 18.60 -16.31
N PRO A 231 4.15 18.40 -16.29
CA PRO A 231 3.43 18.12 -15.05
C PRO A 231 3.91 16.86 -14.34
N TYR A 232 4.12 15.76 -15.07
CA TYR A 232 4.64 14.52 -14.50
C TYR A 232 6.09 14.64 -14.05
N MET A 233 6.93 15.30 -14.83
CA MET A 233 8.31 15.56 -14.42
C MET A 233 8.37 16.41 -13.15
N ALA A 234 7.53 17.43 -13.03
CA ALA A 234 7.44 18.24 -11.81
C ALA A 234 7.00 17.40 -10.62
N VAL A 235 5.96 16.56 -10.77
CA VAL A 235 5.50 15.62 -9.74
C VAL A 235 6.63 14.69 -9.31
N LEU A 236 7.34 14.08 -10.25
CA LEU A 236 8.45 13.16 -9.95
C LEU A 236 9.63 13.87 -9.27
N ILE A 237 10.00 15.06 -9.75
CA ILE A 237 11.08 15.85 -9.17
C ILE A 237 10.71 16.29 -7.75
N CYS A 238 9.51 16.88 -7.53
CA CYS A 238 9.06 17.29 -6.21
C CYS A 238 8.98 16.09 -5.25
N ALA A 239 8.55 14.92 -5.74
CA ALA A 239 8.52 13.68 -5.00
C ALA A 239 9.93 13.24 -4.57
N VAL A 240 10.90 13.23 -5.48
CA VAL A 240 12.32 12.89 -5.19
C VAL A 240 12.92 13.83 -4.14
N PHE A 241 12.53 15.12 -4.11
CA PHE A 241 12.94 16.06 -3.06
C PHE A 241 12.18 15.87 -1.72
N GLY A 242 11.34 14.86 -1.58
CA GLY A 242 10.65 14.53 -0.33
C GLY A 242 9.53 15.50 0.04
N MET A 243 8.93 16.19 -0.94
CA MET A 243 7.79 17.07 -0.68
C MET A 243 6.56 16.27 -0.26
N ASN A 244 5.68 16.89 0.54
CA ASN A 244 4.42 16.28 0.95
C ASN A 244 3.56 15.88 -0.27
N VAL A 245 3.00 14.67 -0.25
CA VAL A 245 2.23 14.09 -1.37
C VAL A 245 1.08 15.00 -1.82
N MET A 246 0.34 15.60 -0.89
CA MET A 246 -0.76 16.52 -1.24
C MET A 246 -0.25 17.78 -1.95
N ALA A 247 0.89 18.33 -1.52
CA ALA A 247 1.51 19.48 -2.19
C ALA A 247 2.00 19.10 -3.60
N VAL A 248 2.63 17.93 -3.76
CA VAL A 248 3.09 17.41 -5.04
C VAL A 248 1.92 17.24 -6.03
N LEU A 249 0.82 16.64 -5.59
CA LEU A 249 -0.38 16.47 -6.42
C LEU A 249 -1.04 17.81 -6.77
N THR A 250 -1.07 18.76 -5.84
CA THR A 250 -1.60 20.10 -6.09
C THR A 250 -0.77 20.84 -7.13
N ILE A 251 0.57 20.78 -7.05
CA ILE A 251 1.47 21.35 -8.06
C ILE A 251 1.22 20.70 -9.43
N GLY A 252 1.15 19.37 -9.49
CA GLY A 252 0.83 18.64 -10.71
C GLY A 252 -0.50 19.05 -11.31
N LEU A 253 -1.53 19.18 -10.47
CA LEU A 253 -2.87 19.61 -10.88
C LEU A 253 -2.89 21.03 -11.45
N VAL A 254 -2.22 21.98 -10.80
CA VAL A 254 -2.10 23.37 -11.28
C VAL A 254 -1.35 23.42 -12.60
N LEU A 255 -0.27 22.65 -12.75
CA LEU A 255 0.51 22.58 -13.99
C LEU A 255 -0.31 21.97 -15.15
N THR A 256 -1.05 20.89 -14.91
CA THR A 256 -1.92 20.32 -15.94
C THR A 256 -2.99 21.33 -16.36
N GLY A 257 -3.62 22.03 -15.41
CA GLY A 257 -4.62 23.05 -15.71
C GLY A 257 -4.04 24.20 -16.53
N THR A 258 -2.91 24.74 -16.10
CA THR A 258 -2.27 25.89 -16.77
C THR A 258 -1.83 25.52 -18.19
N ILE A 259 -1.11 24.41 -18.36
CA ILE A 259 -0.59 24.00 -19.66
C ILE A 259 -1.75 23.55 -20.58
N GLY A 260 -2.72 22.77 -20.07
CA GLY A 260 -3.82 22.29 -20.87
C GLY A 260 -4.78 23.37 -21.35
N ILE A 261 -4.92 24.49 -20.59
CA ILE A 261 -5.67 25.67 -21.04
C ILE A 261 -4.89 26.45 -22.10
N ILE A 262 -3.56 26.59 -21.93
CA ILE A 262 -2.70 27.33 -22.87
C ILE A 262 -2.61 26.57 -24.21
N ASP A 263 -2.48 25.24 -24.19
CA ASP A 263 -2.34 24.44 -25.41
C ASP A 263 -3.70 24.09 -26.07
N GLY A 264 -4.82 24.46 -25.42
CA GLY A 264 -6.16 24.26 -25.95
C GLY A 264 -6.69 22.83 -25.79
N SER A 265 -6.06 21.98 -24.96
CA SER A 265 -6.57 20.64 -24.65
C SER A 265 -7.93 20.70 -23.95
N TYR A 266 -8.19 21.74 -23.19
CA TYR A 266 -9.48 22.09 -22.60
C TYR A 266 -9.53 23.57 -22.20
N ASP A 267 -10.76 24.11 -22.07
CA ASP A 267 -11.00 25.42 -21.43
C ASP A 267 -11.08 25.26 -19.89
N LEU A 268 -11.28 26.35 -19.17
CA LEU A 268 -11.39 26.35 -17.70
C LEU A 268 -12.51 25.42 -17.20
N TYR A 269 -13.67 25.41 -17.86
CA TYR A 269 -14.79 24.53 -17.47
C TYR A 269 -14.52 23.05 -17.82
N GLY A 270 -13.85 22.79 -18.93
CA GLY A 270 -13.36 21.46 -19.31
C GLY A 270 -12.38 20.91 -18.29
N TRP A 271 -11.45 21.73 -17.79
CA TRP A 271 -10.53 21.35 -16.71
C TRP A 271 -11.28 21.02 -15.42
N PHE A 272 -12.24 21.86 -14.99
CA PHE A 272 -13.09 21.57 -13.82
C PHE A 272 -13.88 20.28 -14.01
N GLY A 273 -14.43 20.06 -15.20
CA GLY A 273 -15.12 18.82 -15.55
C GLY A 273 -14.20 17.59 -15.47
N SER A 274 -12.98 17.73 -15.96
CA SER A 274 -11.95 16.66 -15.88
C SER A 274 -11.60 16.32 -14.42
N MET A 275 -11.34 17.33 -13.59
CA MET A 275 -11.12 17.11 -12.15
C MET A 275 -12.31 16.40 -11.50
N GLY A 276 -13.55 16.86 -11.77
CA GLY A 276 -14.77 16.26 -11.23
C GLY A 276 -14.91 14.78 -11.59
N LYS A 277 -14.65 14.41 -12.84
CA LYS A 277 -14.64 13.00 -13.30
C LYS A 277 -13.56 12.17 -12.56
N GLY A 278 -12.38 12.76 -12.34
CA GLY A 278 -11.30 12.11 -11.61
C GLY A 278 -11.68 11.85 -10.15
N ILE A 279 -12.24 12.85 -9.45
CA ILE A 279 -12.70 12.73 -8.06
C ILE A 279 -13.79 11.67 -7.92
N THR A 280 -14.82 11.70 -8.78
CA THR A 280 -15.89 10.72 -8.74
C THR A 280 -15.41 9.32 -9.08
N GLY A 281 -14.38 9.19 -9.92
CA GLY A 281 -13.74 7.93 -10.23
C GLY A 281 -13.07 7.26 -9.01
N MET A 282 -12.72 8.02 -7.97
CA MET A 282 -12.18 7.51 -6.70
C MET A 282 -13.27 7.23 -5.65
N GLY A 283 -14.55 7.45 -5.96
CA GLY A 283 -15.65 7.36 -4.99
C GLY A 283 -15.77 6.00 -4.33
N GLU A 284 -15.58 4.91 -5.08
CA GLU A 284 -15.61 3.54 -4.52
C GLU A 284 -14.52 3.35 -3.47
N LEU A 285 -13.30 3.82 -3.73
CA LEU A 285 -12.17 3.69 -2.80
C LEU A 285 -12.38 4.50 -1.53
N ILE A 286 -12.95 5.69 -1.66
CA ILE A 286 -13.31 6.55 -0.54
C ILE A 286 -14.31 5.82 0.37
N ILE A 287 -15.36 5.24 -0.21
CA ILE A 287 -16.37 4.47 0.52
C ILE A 287 -15.76 3.26 1.22
N ILE A 288 -14.94 2.46 0.52
CA ILE A 288 -14.25 1.29 1.08
C ILE A 288 -13.38 1.71 2.28
N THR A 289 -12.57 2.76 2.12
CA THR A 289 -11.66 3.23 3.17
C THR A 289 -12.40 3.68 4.42
N MET A 290 -13.49 4.43 4.27
CA MET A 290 -14.34 4.84 5.40
C MET A 290 -14.97 3.64 6.10
N MET A 291 -15.54 2.70 5.34
CA MET A 291 -16.18 1.50 5.90
C MET A 291 -15.17 0.59 6.60
N ALA A 292 -13.98 0.40 6.01
CA ALA A 292 -12.91 -0.36 6.63
C ALA A 292 -12.49 0.27 7.97
N GLY A 293 -12.22 1.58 8.00
CA GLY A 293 -11.86 2.30 9.24
C GLY A 293 -12.91 2.16 10.33
N GLY A 294 -14.19 2.33 9.99
CA GLY A 294 -15.29 2.17 10.93
C GLY A 294 -15.43 0.76 11.49
N MET A 295 -15.36 -0.26 10.62
CA MET A 295 -15.42 -1.68 11.01
C MET A 295 -14.24 -2.05 11.93
N LEU A 296 -13.03 -1.59 11.61
CA LEU A 296 -11.83 -1.89 12.37
C LEU A 296 -11.86 -1.25 13.76
N GLU A 297 -12.39 -0.05 13.91
CA GLU A 297 -12.57 0.59 15.22
C GLU A 297 -13.56 -0.18 16.09
N ILE A 298 -14.66 -0.69 15.53
CA ILE A 298 -15.58 -1.58 16.25
C ILE A 298 -14.88 -2.87 16.72
N ILE A 299 -14.06 -3.49 15.87
CA ILE A 299 -13.28 -4.68 16.22
C ILE A 299 -12.32 -4.37 17.38
N ARG A 300 -11.66 -3.22 17.33
CA ARG A 300 -10.73 -2.76 18.36
C ARG A 300 -11.43 -2.50 19.70
N GLU A 301 -12.49 -1.72 19.70
CA GLU A 301 -13.26 -1.38 20.91
C GLU A 301 -13.90 -2.61 21.57
N ASN A 302 -14.28 -3.63 20.79
CA ASN A 302 -14.75 -4.90 21.32
C ASN A 302 -13.64 -5.84 21.80
N GLY A 303 -12.37 -5.40 21.81
CA GLY A 303 -11.22 -6.16 22.29
C GLY A 303 -10.76 -7.27 21.37
N GLY A 304 -11.09 -7.23 20.07
CA GLY A 304 -10.67 -8.22 19.08
C GLY A 304 -9.15 -8.26 18.92
N ILE A 305 -8.52 -7.10 18.84
CA ILE A 305 -7.05 -6.97 18.72
C ILE A 305 -6.36 -7.47 19.99
N ASP A 306 -6.85 -7.07 21.18
CA ASP A 306 -6.29 -7.51 22.47
C ASP A 306 -6.36 -9.03 22.64
N TYR A 307 -7.47 -9.64 22.18
CA TYR A 307 -7.62 -11.08 22.19
C TYR A 307 -6.57 -11.78 21.31
N LEU A 308 -6.31 -11.28 20.09
CA LEU A 308 -5.28 -11.81 19.22
C LEU A 308 -3.89 -11.72 19.87
N ILE A 309 -3.57 -10.57 20.42
CA ILE A 309 -2.29 -10.33 21.10
C ILE A 309 -2.10 -11.33 22.25
N LYS A 310 -3.07 -11.44 23.17
CA LYS A 310 -3.01 -12.37 24.30
C LYS A 310 -2.86 -13.82 23.87
N LYS A 311 -3.58 -14.23 22.82
CA LYS A 311 -3.57 -15.62 22.35
C LYS A 311 -2.23 -16.01 21.73
N ILE A 312 -1.65 -15.12 20.94
CA ILE A 312 -0.39 -15.38 20.21
C ILE A 312 0.81 -15.35 21.16
N THR A 313 0.87 -14.38 22.07
CA THR A 313 2.00 -14.21 22.98
C THR A 313 2.14 -15.33 24.04
N ARG A 314 1.08 -16.13 24.24
CA ARG A 314 1.03 -17.17 25.27
C ARG A 314 2.02 -18.34 25.07
N HIS A 315 2.49 -18.56 23.83
CA HIS A 315 3.25 -19.76 23.46
C HIS A 315 4.74 -19.47 23.16
N VAL A 316 5.25 -18.30 23.51
CA VAL A 316 6.65 -17.94 23.27
C VAL A 316 7.55 -18.66 24.28
N SER A 317 8.58 -19.41 23.78
CA SER A 317 9.48 -20.19 24.61
C SER A 317 10.97 -20.02 24.26
N SER A 318 11.30 -19.37 23.14
CA SER A 318 12.68 -19.20 22.67
C SER A 318 12.86 -17.88 21.94
N LYS A 319 14.10 -17.45 21.71
CA LYS A 319 14.45 -16.25 20.94
C LYS A 319 13.85 -16.30 19.54
N ARG A 320 14.04 -17.41 18.80
CA ARG A 320 13.44 -17.61 17.47
C ARG A 320 11.91 -17.61 17.52
N GLY A 321 11.33 -18.24 18.54
CA GLY A 321 9.88 -18.21 18.78
C GLY A 321 9.37 -16.78 19.05
N ALA A 322 10.16 -15.96 19.73
CA ALA A 322 9.87 -14.55 19.98
C ALA A 322 9.89 -13.74 18.67
N GLU A 323 10.91 -13.90 17.84
CA GLU A 323 10.99 -13.23 16.52
C GLU A 323 9.83 -13.62 15.60
N LEU A 324 9.49 -14.91 15.51
CA LEU A 324 8.32 -15.39 14.76
C LEU A 324 6.99 -14.87 15.31
N THR A 325 6.88 -14.77 16.65
CA THR A 325 5.69 -14.24 17.29
C THR A 325 5.51 -12.75 16.98
N ILE A 326 6.57 -11.95 17.01
CA ILE A 326 6.54 -10.53 16.62
C ILE A 326 6.11 -10.40 15.14
N ALA A 327 6.72 -11.20 14.26
CA ALA A 327 6.41 -11.21 12.83
C ALA A 327 4.94 -11.54 12.56
N PHE A 328 4.45 -12.63 13.13
CA PHE A 328 3.07 -13.06 12.95
C PHE A 328 2.07 -12.06 13.56
N LEU A 329 2.39 -11.51 14.73
CA LEU A 329 1.53 -10.57 15.43
C LEU A 329 1.37 -9.26 14.64
N VAL A 330 2.47 -8.66 14.16
CA VAL A 330 2.38 -7.42 13.37
C VAL A 330 1.65 -7.65 12.05
N SER A 331 1.90 -8.77 11.36
CA SER A 331 1.19 -9.13 10.13
C SER A 331 -0.31 -9.29 10.35
N LEU A 332 -0.71 -9.98 11.43
CA LEU A 332 -2.12 -10.22 11.72
C LEU A 332 -2.84 -8.94 12.15
N VAL A 333 -2.19 -8.10 12.95
CA VAL A 333 -2.75 -6.79 13.31
C VAL A 333 -2.85 -5.88 12.10
N ASP A 334 -1.89 -5.95 11.16
CA ASP A 334 -1.93 -5.21 9.92
C ASP A 334 -3.11 -5.65 9.02
N ILE A 335 -3.33 -6.94 8.88
CA ILE A 335 -4.54 -7.47 8.23
C ILE A 335 -5.82 -6.93 8.89
N CYS A 336 -5.84 -6.82 10.22
CA CYS A 336 -6.98 -6.26 10.96
C CYS A 336 -7.10 -4.74 10.86
N THR A 337 -6.03 -4.00 10.64
CA THR A 337 -6.04 -2.53 10.63
C THR A 337 -5.93 -1.93 9.21
N ALA A 338 -5.54 -2.74 8.24
CA ALA A 338 -5.24 -2.33 6.86
C ALA A 338 -4.27 -1.13 6.80
N ASN A 339 -3.39 -1.00 7.81
CA ASN A 339 -2.45 0.10 7.95
C ASN A 339 -1.21 -0.33 8.70
N ASN A 340 -0.10 -0.47 7.99
CA ASN A 340 1.18 -0.94 8.52
C ASN A 340 1.73 -0.07 9.66
N THR A 341 1.59 1.25 9.60
CA THR A 341 2.02 2.16 10.66
C THR A 341 1.23 1.94 11.95
N VAL A 342 -0.10 1.81 11.85
CA VAL A 342 -0.99 1.53 12.98
C VAL A 342 -0.69 0.14 13.57
N ALA A 343 -0.43 -0.86 12.72
CA ALA A 343 -0.06 -2.19 13.18
C ALA A 343 1.24 -2.18 13.99
N ILE A 344 2.28 -1.49 13.49
CA ILE A 344 3.56 -1.33 14.19
C ILE A 344 3.38 -0.59 15.52
N LEU A 345 2.60 0.50 15.57
CA LEU A 345 2.29 1.23 16.80
C LEU A 345 1.61 0.33 17.84
N THR A 346 0.62 -0.45 17.41
CA THR A 346 -0.16 -1.33 18.28
C THR A 346 0.68 -2.45 18.88
N VAL A 347 1.54 -3.06 18.05
CA VAL A 347 2.35 -4.23 18.43
C VAL A 347 3.68 -3.82 19.04
N GLY A 348 4.20 -2.63 18.74
CA GLY A 348 5.57 -2.21 19.04
C GLY A 348 5.95 -2.32 20.51
N GLY A 349 5.10 -1.87 21.43
CA GLY A 349 5.35 -2.00 22.89
C GLY A 349 5.41 -3.45 23.37
N ILE A 350 4.56 -4.31 22.80
CA ILE A 350 4.53 -5.75 23.09
C ILE A 350 5.74 -6.45 22.49
N ALA A 351 6.10 -6.11 21.25
CA ALA A 351 7.31 -6.61 20.60
C ALA A 351 8.56 -6.29 21.40
N LYS A 352 8.64 -5.09 21.99
CA LYS A 352 9.73 -4.69 22.88
C LYS A 352 9.77 -5.58 24.14
N GLN A 353 8.65 -5.76 24.82
CA GLN A 353 8.57 -6.63 26.02
C GLN A 353 8.97 -8.08 25.70
N ILE A 354 8.50 -8.62 24.57
CA ILE A 354 8.89 -9.94 24.11
C ILE A 354 10.39 -9.97 23.80
N GLY A 355 10.89 -8.96 23.08
CA GLY A 355 12.30 -8.84 22.73
C GLY A 355 13.21 -8.80 23.95
N ASP A 356 12.91 -7.95 24.92
CA ASP A 356 13.67 -7.82 26.18
C ASP A 356 13.66 -9.13 26.97
N ARG A 357 12.51 -9.84 27.02
CA ARG A 357 12.37 -11.10 27.76
C ARG A 357 13.16 -12.26 27.15
N TYR A 358 13.23 -12.34 25.82
CA TYR A 358 13.82 -13.48 25.10
C TYR A 358 15.17 -13.14 24.43
N GLY A 359 15.70 -11.94 24.67
CA GLY A 359 17.00 -11.51 24.17
C GLY A 359 17.04 -11.22 22.67
N VAL A 360 15.93 -10.76 22.06
CA VAL A 360 15.91 -10.30 20.67
C VAL A 360 16.54 -8.90 20.60
N ASP A 361 17.49 -8.72 19.68
CA ASP A 361 18.10 -7.40 19.46
C ASP A 361 17.05 -6.36 19.03
N LYS A 362 17.05 -5.17 19.64
CA LYS A 362 16.09 -4.09 19.37
C LYS A 362 16.04 -3.70 17.89
N ARG A 363 17.19 -3.71 17.21
CA ARG A 363 17.30 -3.41 15.78
C ARG A 363 16.66 -4.49 14.93
N LYS A 364 16.81 -5.76 15.32
CA LYS A 364 16.18 -6.91 14.69
C LYS A 364 14.66 -6.88 14.91
N ALA A 365 14.21 -6.58 16.12
CA ALA A 365 12.78 -6.42 16.41
C ALA A 365 12.15 -5.30 15.60
N ALA A 366 12.81 -4.14 15.47
CA ALA A 366 12.36 -3.04 14.60
C ALA A 366 12.31 -3.45 13.13
N SER A 367 13.31 -4.20 12.66
CA SER A 367 13.34 -4.74 11.29
C SER A 367 12.18 -5.71 11.04
N ILE A 368 11.89 -6.62 11.98
CA ILE A 368 10.78 -7.58 11.86
C ILE A 368 9.45 -6.85 11.81
N LEU A 369 9.21 -5.89 12.70
CA LEU A 369 7.99 -5.08 12.70
C LEU A 369 7.76 -4.42 11.35
N ASP A 370 8.78 -3.80 10.78
CA ASP A 370 8.70 -3.08 9.53
C ASP A 370 8.57 -4.02 8.31
N THR A 371 9.42 -5.05 8.19
CA THR A 371 9.40 -5.94 7.03
C THR A 371 8.13 -6.77 6.92
N PHE A 372 7.62 -7.28 8.06
CA PHE A 372 6.42 -8.11 8.04
C PHE A 372 5.14 -7.30 7.94
N SER A 373 5.10 -6.07 8.46
CA SER A 373 3.97 -5.17 8.19
C SER A 373 3.93 -4.76 6.72
N CYS A 374 5.06 -4.39 6.11
CA CYS A 374 5.11 -4.06 4.68
C CYS A 374 4.78 -5.28 3.79
N CYS A 375 5.20 -6.48 4.18
CA CYS A 375 4.80 -7.71 3.48
C CYS A 375 3.29 -7.93 3.56
N ALA A 376 2.69 -7.86 4.75
CA ALA A 376 1.25 -8.04 4.94
C ALA A 376 0.46 -6.96 4.21
N GLN A 377 0.76 -5.70 4.44
CA GLN A 377 0.11 -4.55 3.79
C GLN A 377 0.20 -4.62 2.26
N GLY A 378 1.34 -5.09 1.74
CA GLY A 378 1.55 -5.27 0.32
C GLY A 378 0.71 -6.38 -0.32
N LEU A 379 0.05 -7.24 0.46
CA LEU A 379 -0.78 -8.34 -0.02
C LEU A 379 -2.26 -8.17 0.32
N ILE A 380 -2.64 -7.14 1.08
CA ILE A 380 -4.03 -6.88 1.50
C ILE A 380 -4.78 -6.12 0.41
N PRO A 381 -5.75 -6.73 -0.31
CA PRO A 381 -6.43 -6.08 -1.44
C PRO A 381 -7.27 -4.85 -1.04
N TYR A 382 -7.61 -4.71 0.23
CA TYR A 382 -8.30 -3.55 0.81
C TYR A 382 -7.36 -2.56 1.51
N GLY A 383 -6.05 -2.76 1.41
CA GLY A 383 -5.05 -1.81 1.90
C GLY A 383 -4.94 -0.59 0.99
N ALA A 384 -4.55 0.55 1.55
CA ALA A 384 -4.48 1.83 0.86
C ALA A 384 -3.67 1.79 -0.44
N GLN A 385 -2.55 1.11 -0.43
CA GLN A 385 -1.63 1.01 -1.55
C GLN A 385 -2.26 0.30 -2.75
N ILE A 386 -2.86 -0.88 -2.52
CA ILE A 386 -3.49 -1.66 -3.58
C ILE A 386 -4.77 -0.97 -4.06
N LEU A 387 -5.58 -0.40 -3.15
CA LEU A 387 -6.76 0.37 -3.52
C LEU A 387 -6.38 1.57 -4.39
N MET A 388 -5.34 2.34 -4.01
CA MET A 388 -4.89 3.49 -4.79
C MET A 388 -4.43 3.06 -6.20
N ALA A 389 -3.60 2.03 -6.28
CA ALA A 389 -3.12 1.49 -7.56
C ALA A 389 -4.29 1.01 -8.44
N ALA A 390 -5.23 0.26 -7.85
CA ALA A 390 -6.42 -0.25 -8.54
C ALA A 390 -7.32 0.87 -9.07
N GLY A 391 -7.57 1.89 -8.25
CA GLY A 391 -8.41 3.03 -8.64
C GLY A 391 -7.81 3.86 -9.78
N LEU A 392 -6.51 4.14 -9.72
CA LEU A 392 -5.81 4.87 -10.78
C LEU A 392 -5.73 4.08 -12.08
N ALA A 393 -5.54 2.76 -11.99
CA ALA A 393 -5.51 1.87 -13.15
C ALA A 393 -6.91 1.40 -13.60
N LYS A 394 -7.97 1.68 -12.82
CA LYS A 394 -9.36 1.24 -13.06
C LYS A 394 -9.49 -0.29 -13.20
N ILE A 395 -8.85 -1.02 -12.29
CA ILE A 395 -8.89 -2.49 -12.22
C ILE A 395 -9.33 -2.96 -10.84
N ASN A 396 -9.71 -4.23 -10.74
CA ASN A 396 -10.04 -4.83 -9.45
C ASN A 396 -8.79 -4.98 -8.57
N PRO A 397 -8.81 -4.54 -7.30
CA PRO A 397 -7.68 -4.67 -6.38
C PRO A 397 -7.13 -6.09 -6.27
N VAL A 398 -8.00 -7.11 -6.26
CA VAL A 398 -7.58 -8.51 -6.13
C VAL A 398 -6.81 -9.00 -7.35
N SER A 399 -7.06 -8.44 -8.55
CA SER A 399 -6.32 -8.81 -9.76
C SER A 399 -4.83 -8.47 -9.70
N ILE A 400 -4.42 -7.53 -8.84
CA ILE A 400 -3.03 -7.12 -8.64
C ILE A 400 -2.28 -8.14 -7.76
N VAL A 401 -2.97 -8.73 -6.76
CA VAL A 401 -2.36 -9.56 -5.71
C VAL A 401 -1.49 -10.70 -6.23
N PRO A 402 -1.87 -11.48 -7.27
CA PRO A 402 -1.04 -12.57 -7.80
C PRO A 402 0.32 -12.12 -8.34
N PHE A 403 0.48 -10.85 -8.67
CA PHE A 403 1.68 -10.27 -9.29
C PHE A 403 2.54 -9.46 -8.31
N LEU A 404 2.20 -9.43 -7.02
CA LEU A 404 2.93 -8.70 -5.99
C LEU A 404 4.18 -9.47 -5.55
N TYR A 405 5.06 -9.73 -6.50
CA TYR A 405 6.24 -10.56 -6.30
C TYR A 405 7.21 -10.00 -5.26
N TYR A 406 7.38 -8.66 -5.19
CA TYR A 406 8.29 -8.07 -4.21
C TYR A 406 7.80 -8.24 -2.76
N PRO A 407 6.55 -7.92 -2.38
CA PRO A 407 6.05 -8.20 -1.03
C PRO A 407 6.14 -9.68 -0.65
N MET A 408 5.88 -10.60 -1.59
CA MET A 408 6.04 -12.05 -1.36
C MET A 408 7.50 -12.42 -1.10
N ALA A 409 8.43 -11.96 -1.95
CA ALA A 409 9.86 -12.19 -1.78
C ALA A 409 10.39 -11.58 -0.49
N LEU A 410 9.92 -10.38 -0.11
CA LEU A 410 10.25 -9.73 1.16
C LEU A 410 9.83 -10.60 2.35
N GLY A 411 8.61 -11.12 2.35
CA GLY A 411 8.12 -12.02 3.40
C GLY A 411 8.98 -13.29 3.52
N ILE A 412 9.34 -13.90 2.38
CA ILE A 412 10.21 -15.09 2.35
C ILE A 412 11.61 -14.76 2.88
N THR A 413 12.26 -13.69 2.41
CA THR A 413 13.61 -13.33 2.86
C THR A 413 13.63 -12.92 4.33
N ALA A 414 12.61 -12.21 4.81
CA ALA A 414 12.45 -11.86 6.20
C ALA A 414 12.23 -13.11 7.09
N LEU A 415 11.43 -14.08 6.64
CA LEU A 415 11.24 -15.35 7.34
C LEU A 415 12.55 -16.16 7.39
N LEU A 416 13.25 -16.28 6.26
CA LEU A 416 14.55 -16.96 6.21
C LEU A 416 15.58 -16.26 7.12
N SER A 417 15.54 -14.92 7.21
CA SER A 417 16.37 -14.14 8.12
C SER A 417 16.17 -14.54 9.60
N ILE A 418 14.94 -14.87 10.01
CA ILE A 418 14.63 -15.36 11.34
C ILE A 418 15.11 -16.81 11.50
N LEU A 419 14.80 -17.68 10.54
CA LEU A 419 15.11 -19.10 10.61
C LEU A 419 16.62 -19.38 10.63
N PHE A 420 17.42 -18.61 9.88
CA PHE A 420 18.87 -18.76 9.78
C PHE A 420 19.68 -17.82 10.64
N HIS A 421 19.03 -17.07 11.55
CA HIS A 421 19.69 -16.07 12.42
C HIS A 421 20.55 -15.07 11.61
N TYR A 422 19.97 -14.51 10.56
CA TYR A 422 20.66 -13.56 9.68
C TYR A 422 20.08 -12.14 9.84
N PRO A 423 20.90 -11.09 9.82
CA PRO A 423 22.38 -11.10 9.91
C PRO A 423 22.87 -11.52 11.30
N ARG A 424 23.86 -12.41 11.37
CA ARG A 424 24.36 -13.00 12.62
C ARG A 424 24.76 -11.98 13.70
N ARG A 425 25.15 -10.77 13.27
CA ARG A 425 25.52 -9.67 14.18
C ARG A 425 24.36 -9.17 15.05
N TYR A 426 23.14 -9.40 14.63
CA TYR A 426 21.91 -8.87 15.24
C TYR A 426 20.93 -9.98 15.66
N SER A 427 21.32 -11.24 15.49
CA SER A 427 20.49 -12.41 15.78
C SER A 427 20.89 -13.09 17.07
#